data_6146afdc37ad6b96da7acae2ad4d91de
#
_entry.id   6146afdc37ad6b96da7acae2ad4d91de
#
_cell.length_a   1.000
_cell.length_b   1.000
_cell.length_c   1.000
_cell.angle_alpha   90.00
_cell.angle_beta   90.00
_cell.angle_gamma   90.00
#
_symmetry.space_group_name_H-M   'P 1'
#
loop_
_entity.id
_entity.type
_entity.pdbx_description
1 polymer ?
#
loop_
_entity_poly.entity_id
_entity_poly.type
_entity_poly.pdbx_seq_one_letter_code
_entity_poly.pdbx_strand_id
1 'polypeptide(L)'
;SSAASDVYKRQLLHSDGNPSSIPYLSIDSVDYCTFGNSKPFRVKIRNIVNDNFTYFYIKKTDASRVYGIEFEHMLSPRNLNFLVNHSSLVEEHIAGIPGDIFIEDYLPKCSEIQKSQIAKEYVKFNERCMIRLLGDMRSYNYVVIPIHDFDQVVYKIRPIDFDQQCFEGKLKIYRPQFFEENLKLMNLIRDKLNHD
;
A
#
# COMPACT_ATOMS: atom_id res chain seq x y z
N SER A 1 19.65 -3.10 -15.27
CA SER A 1 20.36 -4.24 -14.65
C SER A 1 20.70 -4.02 -13.17
N SER A 2 21.07 -2.79 -12.74
CA SER A 2 21.39 -2.55 -11.32
C SER A 2 20.16 -2.65 -10.40
N ALA A 3 19.01 -2.11 -10.80
CA ALA A 3 17.78 -2.13 -10.00
C ALA A 3 17.28 -3.56 -9.72
N ALA A 4 17.35 -4.46 -10.70
CA ALA A 4 17.00 -5.87 -10.49
C ALA A 4 17.96 -6.55 -9.49
N SER A 5 19.27 -6.23 -9.55
CA SER A 5 20.25 -6.71 -8.57
C SER A 5 19.97 -6.20 -7.16
N ASP A 6 19.47 -4.97 -7.03
CA ASP A 6 19.12 -4.37 -5.74
C ASP A 6 17.83 -4.94 -5.15
N VAL A 7 16.85 -5.31 -6.01
CA VAL A 7 15.67 -6.09 -5.60
C VAL A 7 16.08 -7.45 -5.05
N TYR A 8 17.02 -8.14 -5.70
CA TYR A 8 17.59 -9.39 -5.21
C TYR A 8 18.23 -9.23 -3.83
N LYS A 9 19.08 -8.20 -3.65
CA LYS A 9 19.74 -7.92 -2.36
C LYS A 9 18.73 -7.66 -1.24
N ARG A 10 17.61 -7.05 -1.54
CA ARG A 10 16.61 -6.72 -0.52
C ARG A 10 15.72 -7.91 -0.15
N GLN A 11 15.40 -8.78 -1.09
CA GLN A 11 14.73 -10.03 -0.78
C GLN A 11 15.60 -10.92 0.12
N LEU A 12 16.93 -10.79 0.02
CA LEU A 12 17.88 -11.34 0.97
C LEU A 12 17.73 -10.79 2.39
N LEU A 13 17.54 -9.49 2.52
CA LEU A 13 17.31 -8.83 3.80
C LEU A 13 15.98 -9.25 4.44
N HIS A 14 15.02 -9.73 3.62
CA HIS A 14 13.71 -10.20 4.07
C HIS A 14 13.61 -11.70 4.34
N SER A 15 14.46 -12.51 3.73
CA SER A 15 14.59 -13.93 4.07
C SER A 15 15.54 -14.15 5.24
N ASP A 16 15.30 -13.49 6.39
CA ASP A 16 16.14 -13.56 7.60
C ASP A 16 17.62 -13.18 7.40
N GLY A 17 17.90 -12.36 6.37
CA GLY A 17 19.26 -11.92 6.05
C GLY A 17 20.18 -13.04 5.56
N ASN A 18 19.67 -14.19 5.14
CA ASN A 18 20.48 -15.32 4.73
C ASN A 18 20.90 -15.22 3.25
N PRO A 19 22.17 -14.89 2.95
CA PRO A 19 22.70 -14.83 1.59
C PRO A 19 22.58 -16.13 0.80
N SER A 20 22.40 -17.27 1.47
CA SER A 20 22.28 -18.58 0.83
C SER A 20 21.00 -18.76 0.02
N SER A 21 20.01 -17.89 0.18
CA SER A 21 18.76 -17.93 -0.59
C SER A 21 18.82 -17.27 -1.97
N ILE A 22 19.85 -16.44 -2.26
CA ILE A 22 19.99 -15.76 -3.56
C ILE A 22 19.98 -16.72 -4.75
N PRO A 23 20.71 -17.85 -4.73
CA PRO A 23 20.75 -18.76 -5.85
C PRO A 23 19.39 -19.36 -6.22
N TYR A 24 18.43 -19.27 -5.31
CA TYR A 24 17.07 -19.80 -5.46
C TYR A 24 16.04 -18.78 -5.93
N LEU A 25 16.46 -17.54 -6.20
CA LEU A 25 15.58 -16.48 -6.69
C LEU A 25 15.76 -16.28 -8.19
N SER A 26 14.64 -16.26 -8.91
CA SER A 26 14.57 -16.05 -10.34
C SER A 26 13.66 -14.88 -10.67
N ILE A 27 14.05 -14.06 -11.65
CA ILE A 27 13.14 -13.07 -12.25
C ILE A 27 12.33 -13.79 -13.31
N ASP A 28 11.02 -13.91 -13.08
CA ASP A 28 10.11 -14.57 -14.01
C ASP A 28 9.61 -13.62 -15.10
N SER A 29 9.29 -12.37 -14.76
CA SER A 29 8.82 -11.37 -15.71
C SER A 29 9.19 -9.95 -15.29
N VAL A 30 9.28 -9.08 -16.29
CA VAL A 30 9.40 -7.62 -16.13
C VAL A 30 8.36 -6.98 -17.05
N ASP A 31 7.34 -6.38 -16.48
CA ASP A 31 6.25 -5.75 -17.21
C ASP A 31 6.33 -4.23 -17.08
N TYR A 32 6.10 -3.50 -18.17
CA TYR A 32 5.97 -2.05 -18.12
C TYR A 32 4.51 -1.68 -17.88
N CYS A 33 4.24 -1.01 -16.77
CA CYS A 33 2.89 -0.55 -16.43
C CYS A 33 2.63 0.81 -17.11
N THR A 34 1.66 0.83 -18.01
CA THR A 34 1.27 2.06 -18.73
C THR A 34 0.32 2.94 -17.91
N PHE A 35 -0.19 2.43 -16.80
CA PHE A 35 -1.16 3.10 -15.93
C PHE A 35 -0.47 3.92 -14.84
N GLY A 36 -1.16 4.99 -14.41
CA GLY A 36 -0.68 5.89 -13.36
C GLY A 36 0.42 6.85 -13.82
N ASN A 37 0.70 7.83 -12.98
CA ASN A 37 1.66 8.91 -13.30
C ASN A 37 3.11 8.43 -13.31
N SER A 38 3.46 7.46 -12.47
CA SER A 38 4.83 6.99 -12.30
C SER A 38 5.27 5.95 -13.33
N LYS A 39 4.34 5.33 -14.06
CA LYS A 39 4.60 4.30 -15.10
C LYS A 39 5.69 3.31 -14.68
N PRO A 40 5.49 2.55 -13.58
CA PRO A 40 6.52 1.70 -13.03
C PRO A 40 6.80 0.48 -13.89
N PHE A 41 7.96 -0.12 -13.69
CA PHE A 41 8.17 -1.53 -14.07
C PHE A 41 7.70 -2.43 -12.94
N ARG A 42 6.90 -3.45 -13.26
CA ARG A 42 6.52 -4.51 -12.33
C ARG A 42 7.42 -5.71 -12.57
N VAL A 43 8.11 -6.16 -11.53
CA VAL A 43 9.02 -7.29 -11.56
C VAL A 43 8.44 -8.42 -10.73
N LYS A 44 8.31 -9.60 -11.32
CA LYS A 44 7.94 -10.83 -10.62
C LYS A 44 9.20 -11.59 -10.26
N ILE A 45 9.42 -11.80 -8.96
CA ILE A 45 10.53 -12.61 -8.45
C ILE A 45 9.94 -13.89 -7.84
N ARG A 46 10.43 -15.03 -8.27
CA ARG A 46 10.02 -16.34 -7.81
C ARG A 46 11.14 -17.01 -7.03
N ASN A 47 10.80 -17.65 -5.94
CA ASN A 47 11.67 -18.60 -5.27
C ASN A 47 11.46 -19.99 -5.89
N ILE A 48 12.49 -20.49 -6.57
CA ILE A 48 12.42 -21.77 -7.32
C ILE A 48 12.32 -23.01 -6.43
N VAL A 49 12.55 -22.87 -5.13
CA VAL A 49 12.48 -24.02 -4.20
C VAL A 49 11.03 -24.30 -3.78
N ASN A 50 10.23 -23.24 -3.56
CA ASN A 50 8.87 -23.37 -3.04
C ASN A 50 7.80 -22.77 -3.96
N ASP A 51 8.20 -22.32 -5.17
CA ASP A 51 7.34 -21.65 -6.16
C ASP A 51 6.61 -20.38 -5.66
N ASN A 52 6.95 -19.89 -4.48
CA ASN A 52 6.41 -18.61 -4.01
C ASN A 52 6.98 -17.46 -4.84
N PHE A 53 6.13 -16.48 -5.11
CA PHE A 53 6.55 -15.31 -5.85
C PHE A 53 6.11 -14.03 -5.16
N THR A 54 6.86 -12.96 -5.42
CA THR A 54 6.58 -11.61 -4.94
C THR A 54 6.70 -10.63 -6.09
N TYR A 55 5.80 -9.66 -6.15
CA TYR A 55 5.90 -8.57 -7.10
C TYR A 55 6.55 -7.35 -6.47
N PHE A 56 7.41 -6.69 -7.25
CA PHE A 56 8.02 -5.42 -6.91
C PHE A 56 7.73 -4.40 -8.00
N TYR A 57 7.57 -3.16 -7.60
CA TYR A 57 7.47 -2.03 -8.52
C TYR A 57 8.76 -1.23 -8.48
N ILE A 58 9.32 -0.95 -9.67
CA ILE A 58 10.49 -0.10 -9.84
C ILE A 58 10.02 1.16 -10.54
N LYS A 59 10.20 2.30 -9.90
CA LYS A 59 9.79 3.59 -10.44
C LYS A 59 10.84 4.67 -10.19
N LYS A 60 10.79 5.71 -10.99
CA LYS A 60 11.54 6.93 -10.71
C LYS A 60 10.96 7.57 -9.45
N THR A 61 11.83 7.97 -8.54
CA THR A 61 11.41 8.57 -7.27
C THR A 61 11.78 10.04 -7.18
N ASP A 62 11.06 10.74 -6.32
CA ASP A 62 11.33 12.10 -5.87
C ASP A 62 11.29 12.15 -4.33
N ALA A 63 11.54 13.32 -3.77
CA ALA A 63 11.56 13.50 -2.32
C ALA A 63 10.20 13.17 -1.68
N SER A 64 9.06 13.52 -2.31
CA SER A 64 7.73 13.20 -1.78
C SER A 64 7.57 11.71 -1.55
N ARG A 65 7.90 10.88 -2.54
CA ARG A 65 7.77 9.42 -2.44
C ARG A 65 8.69 8.82 -1.39
N VAL A 66 9.93 9.32 -1.31
CA VAL A 66 10.89 8.84 -0.31
C VAL A 66 10.38 9.15 1.10
N TYR A 67 10.03 10.41 1.39
CA TYR A 67 9.49 10.79 2.70
C TYR A 67 8.21 10.00 3.03
N GLY A 68 7.30 9.86 2.05
CA GLY A 68 6.04 9.16 2.26
C GLY A 68 6.22 7.68 2.61
N ILE A 69 7.09 6.97 1.90
CA ILE A 69 7.32 5.55 2.14
C ILE A 69 8.11 5.32 3.45
N GLU A 70 9.06 6.20 3.79
CA GLU A 70 9.78 6.15 5.07
C GLU A 70 8.82 6.37 6.25
N PHE A 71 7.91 7.36 6.16
CA PHE A 71 6.88 7.56 7.18
C PHE A 71 5.95 6.35 7.31
N GLU A 72 5.53 5.75 6.19
CA GLU A 72 4.73 4.53 6.25
C GLU A 72 5.46 3.40 6.94
N HIS A 73 6.74 3.22 6.63
CA HIS A 73 7.57 2.19 7.24
C HIS A 73 7.70 2.38 8.77
N MET A 74 7.88 3.64 9.23
CA MET A 74 8.05 3.95 10.64
C MET A 74 6.74 3.93 11.45
N LEU A 75 5.64 4.40 10.84
CA LEU A 75 4.38 4.65 11.56
C LEU A 75 3.35 3.53 11.38
N SER A 76 3.51 2.69 10.38
CA SER A 76 2.62 1.54 10.17
C SER A 76 3.00 0.38 11.08
N PRO A 77 2.03 -0.36 11.64
CA PRO A 77 2.30 -1.57 12.40
C PRO A 77 2.87 -2.71 11.55
N ARG A 78 2.87 -2.55 10.23
CA ARG A 78 3.47 -3.50 9.27
C ARG A 78 4.49 -2.79 8.43
N ASN A 79 5.72 -3.25 8.49
CA ASN A 79 6.83 -2.71 7.72
C ASN A 79 6.57 -2.87 6.21
N LEU A 80 7.02 -1.88 5.45
CA LEU A 80 7.11 -1.94 4.01
C LEU A 80 8.49 -2.38 3.57
N ASN A 81 8.53 -3.16 2.51
CA ASN A 81 9.76 -3.56 1.87
C ASN A 81 10.02 -2.63 0.70
N PHE A 82 11.01 -1.79 0.84
CA PHE A 82 11.40 -0.85 -0.22
C PHE A 82 12.90 -0.60 -0.22
N LEU A 83 13.41 -0.15 -1.35
CA LEU A 83 14.80 0.25 -1.53
C LEU A 83 14.83 1.55 -2.33
N VAL A 84 15.53 2.54 -1.82
CA VAL A 84 15.84 3.76 -2.55
C VAL A 84 17.30 3.69 -3.02
N ASN A 85 17.51 3.87 -4.31
CA ASN A 85 18.84 3.94 -4.90
C ASN A 85 18.90 5.10 -5.90
N HIS A 86 19.57 6.19 -5.51
CA HIS A 86 19.60 7.43 -6.29
C HIS A 86 18.19 7.93 -6.63
N SER A 87 17.82 7.93 -7.90
CA SER A 87 16.52 8.36 -8.40
C SER A 87 15.53 7.20 -8.63
N SER A 88 15.84 6.01 -8.15
CA SER A 88 15.00 4.82 -8.29
C SER A 88 14.44 4.38 -6.95
N LEU A 89 13.15 4.08 -6.93
CA LEU A 89 12.46 3.45 -5.82
C LEU A 89 12.03 2.06 -6.25
N VAL A 90 12.39 1.07 -5.44
CA VAL A 90 11.88 -0.30 -5.53
C VAL A 90 10.99 -0.52 -4.34
N GLU A 91 9.74 -0.90 -4.55
CA GLU A 91 8.78 -1.18 -3.48
C GLU A 91 8.08 -2.51 -3.71
N GLU A 92 7.86 -3.25 -2.64
CA GLU A 92 7.10 -4.49 -2.69
C GLU A 92 5.62 -4.20 -2.94
N HIS A 93 4.98 -5.03 -3.77
CA HIS A 93 3.55 -4.98 -3.97
C HIS A 93 2.81 -5.31 -2.68
N ILE A 94 1.94 -4.42 -2.25
CA ILE A 94 1.06 -4.65 -1.11
C ILE A 94 -0.18 -5.38 -1.62
N ALA A 95 -0.31 -6.65 -1.27
CA ALA A 95 -1.49 -7.43 -1.61
C ALA A 95 -2.71 -6.91 -0.85
N GLY A 96 -3.76 -6.59 -1.58
CA GLY A 96 -5.01 -6.09 -1.03
C GLY A 96 -6.02 -5.80 -2.13
N ILE A 97 -7.25 -5.52 -1.73
CA ILE A 97 -8.33 -5.12 -2.64
C ILE A 97 -8.22 -3.61 -2.86
N PRO A 98 -8.09 -3.11 -4.09
CA PRO A 98 -8.14 -1.67 -4.35
C PRO A 98 -9.38 -1.04 -3.71
N GLY A 99 -9.22 0.16 -3.13
CA GLY A 99 -10.29 0.79 -2.35
C GLY A 99 -11.57 1.05 -3.16
N ASP A 100 -11.45 1.43 -4.44
CA ASP A 100 -12.58 1.59 -5.35
C ASP A 100 -13.36 0.28 -5.55
N ILE A 101 -12.65 -0.81 -5.83
CA ILE A 101 -13.25 -2.15 -5.98
C ILE A 101 -13.87 -2.60 -4.65
N PHE A 102 -13.20 -2.33 -3.53
CA PHE A 102 -13.73 -2.68 -2.22
C PHE A 102 -15.06 -1.97 -1.92
N ILE A 103 -15.12 -0.67 -2.19
CA ILE A 103 -16.32 0.16 -1.95
C ILE A 103 -17.50 -0.31 -2.80
N GLU A 104 -17.26 -0.69 -4.05
CA GLU A 104 -18.32 -1.07 -4.99
C GLU A 104 -18.76 -2.54 -4.81
N ASP A 105 -17.83 -3.47 -4.68
CA ASP A 105 -18.11 -4.90 -4.78
C ASP A 105 -18.17 -5.63 -3.45
N TYR A 106 -17.43 -5.17 -2.44
CA TYR A 106 -17.26 -5.85 -1.16
C TYR A 106 -18.05 -5.21 -0.03
N LEU A 107 -17.99 -3.88 0.11
CA LEU A 107 -18.64 -3.14 1.20
C LEU A 107 -20.15 -3.43 1.30
N PRO A 108 -20.93 -3.51 0.19
CA PRO A 108 -22.34 -3.82 0.26
C PRO A 108 -22.65 -5.21 0.84
N LYS A 109 -21.71 -6.15 0.69
CA LYS A 109 -21.84 -7.56 1.14
C LYS A 109 -21.38 -7.78 2.57
N CYS A 110 -20.76 -6.78 3.19
CA CYS A 110 -20.27 -6.87 4.55
C CYS A 110 -21.42 -6.93 5.58
N SER A 111 -21.22 -7.71 6.64
CA SER A 111 -22.13 -7.72 7.79
C SER A 111 -22.07 -6.38 8.55
N GLU A 112 -23.04 -6.10 9.40
CA GLU A 112 -23.07 -4.88 10.20
C GLU A 112 -21.87 -4.75 11.16
N ILE A 113 -21.39 -5.89 11.68
CA ILE A 113 -20.16 -5.94 12.50
C ILE A 113 -18.95 -5.54 11.66
N GLN A 114 -18.81 -6.10 10.47
CA GLN A 114 -17.74 -5.76 9.55
C GLN A 114 -17.80 -4.29 9.11
N LYS A 115 -18.99 -3.77 8.79
CA LYS A 115 -19.19 -2.35 8.45
C LYS A 115 -18.76 -1.43 9.59
N SER A 116 -19.09 -1.76 10.83
CA SER A 116 -18.65 -1.01 12.01
C SER A 116 -17.13 -1.02 12.17
N GLN A 117 -16.51 -2.18 11.95
CA GLN A 117 -15.05 -2.33 11.99
C GLN A 117 -14.37 -1.54 10.86
N ILE A 118 -14.91 -1.59 9.64
CA ILE A 118 -14.42 -0.83 8.49
C ILE A 118 -14.53 0.67 8.73
N ALA A 119 -15.65 1.14 9.28
CA ALA A 119 -15.83 2.55 9.63
C ALA A 119 -14.74 3.03 10.60
N LYS A 120 -14.47 2.28 11.67
CA LYS A 120 -13.40 2.59 12.63
C LYS A 120 -12.01 2.57 11.99
N GLU A 121 -11.75 1.62 11.12
CA GLU A 121 -10.46 1.55 10.42
C GLU A 121 -10.28 2.70 9.43
N TYR A 122 -11.35 3.12 8.75
CA TYR A 122 -11.29 4.26 7.83
C TYR A 122 -11.06 5.59 8.56
N VAL A 123 -11.64 5.78 9.74
CA VAL A 123 -11.31 6.92 10.61
C VAL A 123 -9.83 6.93 10.96
N LYS A 124 -9.29 5.79 11.44
CA LYS A 124 -7.86 5.66 11.76
C LYS A 124 -6.97 5.91 10.53
N PHE A 125 -7.40 5.46 9.37
CA PHE A 125 -6.69 5.72 8.11
C PHE A 125 -6.65 7.23 7.78
N ASN A 126 -7.80 7.94 7.91
CA ASN A 126 -7.86 9.38 7.73
C ASN A 126 -6.95 10.13 8.72
N GLU A 127 -6.96 9.74 9.99
CA GLU A 127 -6.11 10.33 11.02
C GLU A 127 -4.63 10.13 10.70
N ARG A 128 -4.22 8.92 10.32
CA ARG A 128 -2.84 8.64 9.90
C ARG A 128 -2.42 9.50 8.71
N CYS A 129 -3.25 9.62 7.68
CA CYS A 129 -2.97 10.46 6.53
C CYS A 129 -2.84 11.94 6.90
N MET A 130 -3.68 12.41 7.82
CA MET A 130 -3.66 13.79 8.31
C MET A 130 -2.39 14.09 9.12
N ILE A 131 -2.06 13.23 10.09
CA ILE A 131 -0.89 13.44 10.99
C ILE A 131 0.41 13.47 10.19
N ARG A 132 0.55 12.59 9.21
CA ARG A 132 1.75 12.51 8.38
C ARG A 132 1.72 13.39 7.13
N LEU A 133 0.66 14.17 6.93
CA LEU A 133 0.47 15.07 5.80
C LEU A 133 0.56 14.36 4.44
N LEU A 134 -0.01 13.17 4.33
CA LEU A 134 -0.15 12.44 3.09
C LEU A 134 -1.48 12.84 2.42
N GLY A 135 -1.38 13.43 1.24
CA GLY A 135 -2.53 13.84 0.43
C GLY A 135 -2.90 12.82 -0.64
N ASP A 136 -3.93 13.16 -1.41
CA ASP A 136 -4.41 12.44 -2.61
C ASP A 136 -4.81 10.98 -2.35
N MET A 137 -5.42 10.71 -1.18
CA MET A 137 -5.90 9.37 -0.84
C MET A 137 -7.26 9.09 -1.47
N ARG A 138 -7.28 9.09 -2.81
CA ARG A 138 -8.37 8.58 -3.62
C ARG A 138 -8.52 7.07 -3.41
N SER A 139 -9.69 6.55 -3.74
CA SER A 139 -10.00 5.13 -3.50
C SER A 139 -9.05 4.14 -4.17
N TYR A 140 -8.41 4.52 -5.27
CA TYR A 140 -7.40 3.70 -5.95
C TYR A 140 -5.96 3.89 -5.44
N ASN A 141 -5.72 4.84 -4.51
CA ASN A 141 -4.41 5.10 -3.88
C ASN A 141 -4.24 4.40 -2.54
N TYR A 142 -5.21 3.58 -2.15
CA TYR A 142 -5.09 2.69 -0.99
C TYR A 142 -5.67 1.31 -1.31
N VAL A 143 -5.29 0.34 -0.51
CA VAL A 143 -5.83 -1.02 -0.56
C VAL A 143 -6.48 -1.40 0.76
N VAL A 144 -7.50 -2.25 0.67
CA VAL A 144 -8.17 -2.87 1.80
C VAL A 144 -7.70 -4.31 1.91
N ILE A 145 -7.08 -4.64 3.04
CA ILE A 145 -6.47 -5.94 3.28
C ILE A 145 -7.37 -6.74 4.22
N PRO A 146 -7.99 -7.84 3.75
CA PRO A 146 -8.69 -8.77 4.61
C PRO A 146 -7.68 -9.56 5.45
N ILE A 147 -7.90 -9.58 6.76
CA ILE A 147 -7.14 -10.37 7.72
C ILE A 147 -8.08 -11.38 8.34
N HIS A 148 -7.77 -12.66 8.17
CA HIS A 148 -8.50 -13.73 8.80
C HIS A 148 -8.00 -13.87 10.25
N ASP A 149 -8.91 -13.64 11.21
CA ASP A 149 -8.68 -13.79 12.63
C ASP A 149 -9.70 -14.77 13.21
N PHE A 150 -9.30 -16.03 13.38
CA PHE A 150 -10.18 -17.14 13.74
C PHE A 150 -11.42 -17.20 12.83
N ASP A 151 -12.61 -16.93 13.38
CA ASP A 151 -13.88 -16.99 12.65
C ASP A 151 -14.32 -15.65 12.05
N GLN A 152 -13.47 -14.62 12.12
CA GLN A 152 -13.79 -13.28 11.65
C GLN A 152 -12.82 -12.78 10.59
N VAL A 153 -13.34 -11.99 9.65
CA VAL A 153 -12.51 -11.23 8.71
C VAL A 153 -12.48 -9.77 9.16
N VAL A 154 -11.29 -9.28 9.47
CA VAL A 154 -11.04 -7.90 9.86
C VAL A 154 -10.35 -7.21 8.68
N TYR A 155 -10.78 -6.00 8.36
CA TYR A 155 -10.22 -5.23 7.25
C TYR A 155 -9.26 -4.16 7.75
N LYS A 156 -8.11 -4.01 7.06
CA LYS A 156 -7.11 -2.97 7.27
C LYS A 156 -6.95 -2.14 6.01
N ILE A 157 -6.74 -0.84 6.17
CA ILE A 157 -6.55 0.07 5.04
C ILE A 157 -5.11 0.56 5.04
N ARG A 158 -4.45 0.47 3.88
CA ARG A 158 -3.07 0.93 3.68
C ARG A 158 -2.95 1.77 2.43
N PRO A 159 -2.24 2.92 2.50
CA PRO A 159 -1.89 3.68 1.31
C PRO A 159 -0.85 2.91 0.48
N ILE A 160 -0.91 3.08 -0.84
CA ILE A 160 0.01 2.48 -1.80
C ILE A 160 0.67 3.51 -2.73
N ASP A 161 0.24 4.77 -2.67
CA ASP A 161 0.87 5.85 -3.43
C ASP A 161 1.27 7.00 -2.49
N PHE A 162 2.50 7.46 -2.63
CA PHE A 162 3.15 8.46 -1.77
C PHE A 162 3.62 9.69 -2.54
N ASP A 163 3.16 9.89 -3.78
CA ASP A 163 3.62 11.01 -4.63
C ASP A 163 3.14 12.38 -4.15
N GLN A 164 2.10 12.44 -3.32
CA GLN A 164 1.56 13.66 -2.70
C GLN A 164 1.91 13.80 -1.21
N GLN A 165 2.97 13.14 -0.76
CA GLN A 165 3.50 13.38 0.58
C GLN A 165 4.02 14.82 0.70
N CYS A 166 3.55 15.55 1.72
CA CYS A 166 4.08 16.87 2.04
C CYS A 166 5.44 16.77 2.74
N PHE A 167 6.34 17.67 2.41
CA PHE A 167 7.69 17.78 2.99
C PHE A 167 8.24 19.19 2.80
N GLU A 168 9.12 19.66 3.68
CA GLU A 168 9.90 20.89 3.56
C GLU A 168 9.07 22.11 3.08
N GLY A 169 7.94 22.38 3.71
CA GLY A 169 7.05 23.50 3.35
C GLY A 169 6.13 23.24 2.16
N LYS A 170 6.27 22.12 1.45
CA LYS A 170 5.29 21.69 0.45
C LYS A 170 4.04 21.18 1.19
N LEU A 171 3.00 22.01 1.24
CA LEU A 171 1.75 21.69 1.92
C LEU A 171 0.62 21.56 0.90
N LYS A 172 0.26 20.33 0.53
CA LYS A 172 -0.93 19.98 -0.26
C LYS A 172 -1.67 18.87 0.45
N ILE A 173 -2.63 19.23 1.30
CA ILE A 173 -3.40 18.26 2.06
C ILE A 173 -4.75 18.06 1.37
N TYR A 174 -4.92 16.92 0.71
CA TYR A 174 -6.22 16.43 0.24
C TYR A 174 -6.62 15.24 1.09
N ARG A 175 -7.53 15.47 2.04
CA ARG A 175 -8.00 14.41 2.93
C ARG A 175 -8.85 13.39 2.16
N PRO A 176 -8.82 12.10 2.55
CA PRO A 176 -9.64 11.07 1.90
C PRO A 176 -11.12 11.43 1.78
N GLN A 177 -11.69 12.12 2.76
CA GLN A 177 -13.11 12.52 2.76
C GLN A 177 -13.50 13.54 1.69
N PHE A 178 -12.55 14.22 1.06
CA PHE A 178 -12.86 15.19 0.01
C PHE A 178 -13.05 14.55 -1.37
N PHE A 179 -12.80 13.25 -1.50
CA PHE A 179 -12.98 12.54 -2.75
C PHE A 179 -14.35 11.87 -2.80
N GLU A 180 -15.09 12.13 -3.88
CA GLU A 180 -16.47 11.66 -4.06
C GLU A 180 -16.58 10.13 -3.95
N GLU A 181 -15.63 9.40 -4.49
CA GLU A 181 -15.58 7.94 -4.43
C GLU A 181 -15.50 7.38 -3.01
N ASN A 182 -15.03 8.18 -2.05
CA ASN A 182 -14.97 7.80 -0.63
C ASN A 182 -16.26 8.12 0.15
N LEU A 183 -17.27 8.77 -0.46
CA LEU A 183 -18.50 9.18 0.21
C LEU A 183 -19.26 8.00 0.84
N LYS A 184 -19.24 6.82 0.24
CA LYS A 184 -19.89 5.64 0.81
C LYS A 184 -19.30 5.27 2.18
N LEU A 185 -17.96 5.35 2.33
CA LEU A 185 -17.28 5.14 3.61
C LEU A 185 -17.57 6.27 4.60
N MET A 186 -17.63 7.52 4.15
CA MET A 186 -17.98 8.66 5.01
C MET A 186 -19.41 8.59 5.52
N ASN A 187 -20.37 8.21 4.66
CA ASN A 187 -21.74 7.99 5.06
C ASN A 187 -21.87 6.84 6.06
N LEU A 188 -21.13 5.76 5.85
CA LEU A 188 -21.07 4.63 6.80
C LEU A 188 -20.60 5.08 8.19
N ILE A 189 -19.57 5.93 8.27
CA ILE A 189 -19.09 6.49 9.55
C ILE A 189 -20.19 7.30 10.23
N ARG A 190 -20.82 8.21 9.48
CA ARG A 190 -21.92 9.05 10.01
C ARG A 190 -23.08 8.20 10.54
N ASP A 191 -23.48 7.19 9.80
CA ASP A 191 -24.59 6.32 10.17
C ASP A 191 -24.28 5.52 11.44
N LYS A 192 -23.03 5.06 11.60
CA LYS A 192 -22.60 4.36 12.82
C LYS A 192 -22.51 5.26 14.04
N LEU A 193 -22.08 6.54 13.86
CA LEU A 193 -22.04 7.51 14.94
C LEU A 193 -23.43 7.96 15.43
N ASN A 194 -24.46 7.86 14.58
CA ASN A 194 -25.83 8.24 14.96
C ASN A 194 -26.59 7.10 15.66
N HIS A 195 -26.01 5.91 15.76
CA HIS A 195 -26.62 4.74 16.40
C HIS A 195 -25.99 4.38 17.77
N ASP A 196 -24.95 5.10 18.19
CA ASP A 196 -24.34 5.06 19.51
C ASP A 196 -24.86 6.23 20.37
#